data_fd4b0ad793f6dbde7b1e7b94dc57f96d
#
_entry.id   fd4b0ad793f6dbde7b1e7b94dc57f96d
#
_cell.length_a   1.000
_cell.length_b   1.000
_cell.length_c   1.000
_cell.angle_alpha   90.00
_cell.angle_beta   90.00
_cell.angle_gamma   90.00
#
_symmetry.space_group_name_H-M   'P 1'
#
loop_
_entity.id
_entity.type
_entity.pdbx_description
1 polymer ?
#
loop_
_entity_poly.entity_id
_entity_poly.type
_entity_poly.pdbx_seq_one_letter_code
_entity_poly.pdbx_strand_id
1 'polypeptide(L)'
;MNLFYKLFAKNNRENFDISNLIWSWIGSFLGLFAIAFFHRNFLDDSDLTLVLSSFGASAVLIYGAINSPLAQPKNLIGGHIISAIIGVFCYKLFGENLLFAAAIAVSSSILVMQLTLTLHPPGGATALIAVIGTPQIHDLGYF
;
A
#
# COMPACT_ATOMS: atom_id res chain seq x y z
N MET A 1 17.79 24.98 24.19
CA MET A 1 17.15 23.64 24.30
C MET A 1 17.01 23.09 22.90
N ASN A 2 17.79 22.03 22.58
CA ASN A 2 18.10 21.55 21.22
C ASN A 2 16.85 21.12 20.45
N LEU A 3 16.69 21.55 19.21
CA LEU A 3 15.62 21.14 18.25
C LEU A 3 15.54 19.59 18.18
N PHE A 4 16.70 18.92 18.25
CA PHE A 4 16.80 17.47 18.31
C PHE A 4 16.04 16.85 19.48
N TYR A 5 16.11 17.47 20.68
CA TYR A 5 15.37 17.01 21.85
C TYR A 5 13.86 17.19 21.70
N LYS A 6 13.40 18.26 21.03
CA LYS A 6 11.96 18.48 20.73
C LYS A 6 11.38 17.46 19.74
N LEU A 7 12.19 16.99 18.80
CA LEU A 7 11.77 16.02 17.79
C LEU A 7 11.67 14.59 18.36
N PHE A 8 12.49 14.25 19.34
CA PHE A 8 12.55 12.89 19.88
C PHE A 8 12.03 12.74 21.32
N ALA A 9 11.78 13.82 22.04
CA ALA A 9 11.35 13.80 23.45
C ALA A 9 9.85 13.84 23.67
N LYS A 10 9.00 13.88 22.62
CA LYS A 10 7.56 13.68 22.77
C LYS A 10 7.28 12.18 22.86
N ASN A 11 7.84 11.57 23.92
CA ASN A 11 7.57 10.21 24.31
C ASN A 11 6.18 10.18 25.00
N ASN A 12 5.12 10.21 24.23
CA ASN A 12 3.88 9.58 24.68
C ASN A 12 4.22 8.08 24.74
N ARG A 13 4.63 7.63 25.93
CA ARG A 13 4.60 6.21 26.27
C ARG A 13 3.11 5.84 26.25
N GLU A 14 2.60 5.52 25.08
CA GLU A 14 1.38 4.73 24.99
C GLU A 14 1.68 3.48 25.82
N ASN A 15 0.83 3.21 26.79
CA ASN A 15 0.95 2.01 27.61
C ASN A 15 0.92 0.83 26.64
N PHE A 16 2.05 0.13 26.47
CA PHE A 16 2.13 -1.04 25.63
C PHE A 16 1.23 -2.12 26.23
N ASP A 17 0.10 -2.34 25.59
CA ASP A 17 -0.75 -3.47 25.90
C ASP A 17 -0.23 -4.69 25.14
N ILE A 18 0.31 -5.65 25.88
CA ILE A 18 0.87 -6.90 25.34
C ILE A 18 -0.19 -7.66 24.53
N SER A 19 -1.46 -7.60 24.94
CA SER A 19 -2.56 -8.23 24.21
C SER A 19 -2.69 -7.65 22.82
N ASN A 20 -2.66 -6.31 22.70
CA ASN A 20 -2.72 -5.63 21.40
C ASN A 20 -1.53 -5.98 20.50
N LEU A 21 -0.33 -6.11 21.06
CA LEU A 21 0.86 -6.51 20.29
C LEU A 21 0.71 -7.93 19.73
N ILE A 22 0.22 -8.87 20.54
CA ILE A 22 0.00 -10.26 20.12
C ILE A 22 -1.06 -10.31 19.02
N TRP A 23 -2.19 -9.60 19.17
CA TRP A 23 -3.25 -9.57 18.17
C TRP A 23 -2.80 -8.88 16.87
N SER A 24 -1.99 -7.84 16.94
CA SER A 24 -1.40 -7.20 15.76
C SER A 24 -0.48 -8.16 15.01
N TRP A 25 0.34 -8.94 15.73
CA TRP A 25 1.20 -9.94 15.12
C TRP A 25 0.40 -11.06 14.46
N ILE A 26 -0.56 -11.65 15.17
CA ILE A 26 -1.41 -12.73 14.64
C ILE A 26 -2.19 -12.24 13.42
N GLY A 27 -2.84 -11.09 13.52
CA GLY A 27 -3.65 -10.53 12.44
C GLY A 27 -2.83 -10.21 11.20
N SER A 28 -1.68 -9.58 11.36
CA SER A 28 -0.80 -9.26 10.23
C SER A 28 -0.23 -10.54 9.58
N PHE A 29 0.17 -11.53 10.38
CA PHE A 29 0.65 -12.81 9.88
C PHE A 29 -0.44 -13.54 9.07
N LEU A 30 -1.63 -13.69 9.63
CA LEU A 30 -2.73 -14.39 8.96
C LEU A 30 -3.18 -13.65 7.69
N GLY A 31 -3.27 -12.32 7.74
CA GLY A 31 -3.65 -11.51 6.59
C GLY A 31 -2.65 -11.62 5.43
N LEU A 32 -1.37 -11.44 5.71
CA LEU A 32 -0.32 -11.56 4.68
C LEU A 32 -0.16 -13.00 4.18
N PHE A 33 -0.28 -13.98 5.07
CA PHE A 33 -0.23 -15.39 4.68
C PHE A 33 -1.39 -15.75 3.75
N ALA A 34 -2.61 -15.28 4.06
CA ALA A 34 -3.78 -15.51 3.21
C ALA A 34 -3.59 -14.89 1.81
N ILE A 35 -3.06 -13.66 1.73
CA ILE A 35 -2.76 -12.99 0.45
C ILE A 35 -1.69 -13.79 -0.32
N ALA A 36 -0.59 -14.18 0.32
CA ALA A 36 0.46 -14.97 -0.30
C ALA A 36 -0.03 -16.33 -0.79
N PHE A 37 -0.83 -17.01 0.04
CA PHE A 37 -1.42 -18.30 -0.29
C PHE A 37 -2.37 -18.20 -1.49
N PHE A 38 -3.25 -17.17 -1.51
CA PHE A 38 -4.15 -16.94 -2.64
C PHE A 38 -3.37 -16.63 -3.91
N HIS A 39 -2.41 -15.71 -3.83
CA HIS A 39 -1.58 -15.33 -4.96
C HIS A 39 -0.89 -16.55 -5.59
N ARG A 40 -0.22 -17.35 -4.76
CA ARG A 40 0.50 -18.54 -5.22
C ARG A 40 -0.39 -19.60 -5.88
N ASN A 41 -1.65 -19.75 -5.44
CA ASN A 41 -2.54 -20.78 -5.96
C ASN A 41 -3.36 -20.33 -7.18
N PHE A 42 -3.51 -19.04 -7.41
CA PHE A 42 -4.40 -18.50 -8.44
C PHE A 42 -3.71 -17.56 -9.42
N LEU A 43 -2.49 -17.10 -9.10
CA LEU A 43 -1.70 -16.19 -9.93
C LEU A 43 -0.28 -16.76 -10.09
N ASP A 44 0.54 -16.14 -10.95
CA ASP A 44 1.93 -16.51 -11.12
C ASP A 44 2.79 -15.92 -9.98
N ASP A 45 3.80 -16.65 -9.51
CA ASP A 45 4.69 -16.23 -8.42
C ASP A 45 5.58 -15.01 -8.79
N SER A 46 5.64 -14.62 -10.07
CA SER A 46 6.54 -13.57 -10.57
C SER A 46 6.36 -12.21 -9.89
N ASP A 47 5.13 -11.82 -9.54
CA ASP A 47 4.82 -10.52 -8.94
C ASP A 47 4.52 -10.60 -7.43
N LEU A 48 4.63 -11.77 -6.82
CA LEU A 48 4.32 -12.00 -5.42
C LEU A 48 5.05 -11.00 -4.49
N THR A 49 6.32 -10.75 -4.75
CA THR A 49 7.13 -9.82 -3.94
C THR A 49 6.60 -8.39 -4.00
N LEU A 50 6.18 -7.93 -5.18
CA LEU A 50 5.64 -6.59 -5.36
C LEU A 50 4.29 -6.45 -4.66
N VAL A 51 3.41 -7.42 -4.84
CA VAL A 51 2.08 -7.46 -4.20
C VAL A 51 2.22 -7.50 -2.68
N LEU A 52 3.05 -8.39 -2.15
CA LEU A 52 3.30 -8.48 -0.71
C LEU A 52 3.92 -7.20 -0.14
N SER A 53 4.75 -6.49 -0.89
CA SER A 53 5.33 -5.22 -0.43
C SER A 53 4.25 -4.16 -0.20
N SER A 54 3.29 -4.01 -1.12
CA SER A 54 2.17 -3.08 -0.98
C SER A 54 1.25 -3.47 0.18
N PHE A 55 0.84 -4.72 0.27
CA PHE A 55 -0.01 -5.22 1.36
C PHE A 55 0.71 -5.28 2.70
N GLY A 56 2.03 -5.52 2.72
CA GLY A 56 2.85 -5.44 3.92
C GLY A 56 2.84 -4.03 4.53
N ALA A 57 2.98 -3.00 3.69
CA ALA A 57 2.85 -1.62 4.13
C ALA A 57 1.43 -1.30 4.65
N SER A 58 0.38 -1.85 4.02
CA SER A 58 -1.00 -1.74 4.51
C SER A 58 -1.16 -2.43 5.86
N ALA A 59 -0.57 -3.61 6.06
CA ALA A 59 -0.63 -4.34 7.31
C ALA A 59 -0.01 -3.55 8.47
N VAL A 60 1.11 -2.86 8.25
CA VAL A 60 1.71 -1.98 9.27
C VAL A 60 0.74 -0.89 9.71
N LEU A 61 0.01 -0.28 8.77
CA LEU A 61 -0.98 0.75 9.11
C LEU A 61 -2.19 0.15 9.85
N ILE A 62 -2.74 -0.96 9.36
CA ILE A 62 -3.96 -1.58 9.90
C ILE A 62 -3.71 -2.13 11.30
N TYR A 63 -2.61 -2.83 11.50
CA TYR A 63 -2.33 -3.53 12.75
C TYR A 63 -1.42 -2.74 13.69
N GLY A 64 -0.55 -1.87 13.17
CA GLY A 64 0.39 -1.08 13.97
C GLY A 64 -0.09 0.33 14.26
N ALA A 65 -1.00 0.88 13.46
CA ALA A 65 -1.50 2.26 13.60
C ALA A 65 -3.01 2.35 13.35
N ILE A 66 -3.79 1.47 13.99
CA ILE A 66 -5.23 1.28 13.74
C ILE A 66 -6.06 2.56 13.89
N ASN A 67 -5.64 3.47 14.78
CA ASN A 67 -6.30 4.77 14.99
C ASN A 67 -5.92 5.82 13.95
N SER A 68 -4.99 5.51 13.04
CA SER A 68 -4.63 6.43 11.97
C SER A 68 -5.80 6.63 11.01
N PRO A 69 -6.11 7.87 10.59
CA PRO A 69 -7.07 8.11 9.51
C PRO A 69 -6.70 7.36 8.23
N LEU A 70 -5.42 7.15 7.98
CA LEU A 70 -4.89 6.47 6.78
C LEU A 70 -5.10 4.95 6.80
N ALA A 71 -5.41 4.37 7.97
CA ALA A 71 -5.63 2.93 8.17
C ALA A 71 -7.11 2.54 8.04
N GLN A 72 -8.02 3.50 7.87
CA GLN A 72 -9.45 3.23 7.85
C GLN A 72 -9.88 2.46 6.60
N PRO A 73 -10.93 1.61 6.67
CA PRO A 73 -11.37 0.77 5.54
C PRO A 73 -11.63 1.56 4.25
N LYS A 74 -12.21 2.75 4.36
CA LYS A 74 -12.43 3.64 3.22
C LYS A 74 -11.11 4.02 2.53
N ASN A 75 -10.07 4.32 3.31
CA ASN A 75 -8.77 4.71 2.81
C ASN A 75 -8.03 3.50 2.21
N LEU A 76 -8.06 2.37 2.90
CA LEU A 76 -7.46 1.13 2.42
C LEU A 76 -8.05 0.73 1.06
N ILE A 77 -9.36 0.52 1.00
CA ILE A 77 -10.04 0.03 -0.21
C ILE A 77 -9.99 1.08 -1.32
N GLY A 78 -10.40 2.31 -1.01
CA GLY A 78 -10.40 3.40 -1.99
C GLY A 78 -9.01 3.75 -2.50
N GLY A 79 -8.01 3.76 -1.61
CA GLY A 79 -6.62 4.02 -1.97
C GLY A 79 -6.06 2.99 -2.96
N HIS A 80 -6.23 1.71 -2.69
CA HIS A 80 -5.76 0.65 -3.60
C HIS A 80 -6.50 0.66 -4.94
N ILE A 81 -7.83 0.80 -4.93
CA ILE A 81 -8.64 0.83 -6.17
C ILE A 81 -8.25 2.02 -7.05
N ILE A 82 -8.22 3.23 -6.49
CA ILE A 82 -7.86 4.44 -7.23
C ILE A 82 -6.45 4.32 -7.81
N SER A 83 -5.52 3.84 -7.00
CA SER A 83 -4.12 3.69 -7.41
C SER A 83 -3.93 2.65 -8.51
N ALA A 84 -4.64 1.54 -8.43
CA ALA A 84 -4.64 0.52 -9.49
C ALA A 84 -5.18 1.08 -10.83
N ILE A 85 -6.34 1.76 -10.78
CA ILE A 85 -6.93 2.37 -11.98
C ILE A 85 -5.98 3.38 -12.62
N ILE A 86 -5.40 4.28 -11.83
CA ILE A 86 -4.48 5.31 -12.33
C ILE A 86 -3.19 4.68 -12.83
N GLY A 87 -2.65 3.69 -12.14
CA GLY A 87 -1.45 2.98 -12.55
C GLY A 87 -1.61 2.31 -13.91
N VAL A 88 -2.69 1.54 -14.10
CA VAL A 88 -3.02 0.91 -15.40
C VAL A 88 -3.21 1.96 -16.49
N PHE A 89 -3.89 3.06 -16.19
CA PHE A 89 -4.08 4.16 -17.16
C PHE A 89 -2.75 4.76 -17.60
N CYS A 90 -1.87 5.07 -16.63
CA CYS A 90 -0.56 5.64 -16.92
C CYS A 90 0.34 4.67 -17.70
N TYR A 91 0.29 3.38 -17.38
CA TYR A 91 1.00 2.36 -18.14
C TYR A 91 0.52 2.30 -19.59
N LYS A 92 -0.80 2.29 -19.83
CA LYS A 92 -1.35 2.27 -21.19
C LYS A 92 -0.98 3.51 -22.02
N LEU A 93 -0.81 4.67 -21.40
CA LEU A 93 -0.46 5.91 -22.12
C LEU A 93 1.05 6.12 -22.28
N PHE A 94 1.84 5.72 -21.31
CA PHE A 94 3.25 6.09 -21.20
C PHE A 94 4.18 4.91 -20.97
N GLY A 95 3.71 3.67 -21.15
CA GLY A 95 4.45 2.45 -20.83
C GLY A 95 5.75 2.27 -21.61
N GLU A 96 5.93 2.96 -22.74
CA GLU A 96 7.21 3.02 -23.46
C GLU A 96 8.32 3.70 -22.65
N ASN A 97 7.96 4.59 -21.72
CA ASN A 97 8.88 5.22 -20.76
C ASN A 97 8.44 4.91 -19.34
N LEU A 98 8.86 3.75 -18.83
CA LEU A 98 8.45 3.25 -17.51
C LEU A 98 8.82 4.21 -16.36
N LEU A 99 9.94 4.93 -16.43
CA LEU A 99 10.33 5.88 -15.39
C LEU A 99 9.33 7.04 -15.32
N PHE A 100 8.96 7.59 -16.46
CA PHE A 100 7.97 8.66 -16.54
C PHE A 100 6.58 8.15 -16.14
N ALA A 101 6.16 6.99 -16.66
CA ALA A 101 4.88 6.36 -16.33
C ALA A 101 4.74 6.11 -14.83
N ALA A 102 5.79 5.58 -14.18
CA ALA A 102 5.80 5.33 -12.75
C ALA A 102 5.68 6.63 -11.92
N ALA A 103 6.45 7.65 -12.27
CA ALA A 103 6.41 8.91 -11.56
C ALA A 103 5.03 9.58 -11.66
N ILE A 104 4.45 9.64 -12.85
CA ILE A 104 3.14 10.26 -13.06
C ILE A 104 2.01 9.43 -12.43
N ALA A 105 2.11 8.09 -12.47
CA ALA A 105 1.13 7.20 -11.85
C ALA A 105 1.05 7.41 -10.33
N VAL A 106 2.19 7.39 -9.65
CA VAL A 106 2.23 7.60 -8.19
C VAL A 106 1.76 8.99 -7.82
N SER A 107 2.26 10.04 -8.50
CA SER A 107 1.88 11.43 -8.22
C SER A 107 0.40 11.69 -8.44
N SER A 108 -0.16 11.17 -9.54
CA SER A 108 -1.59 11.30 -9.85
C SER A 108 -2.46 10.51 -8.86
N SER A 109 -2.00 9.33 -8.43
CA SER A 109 -2.69 8.54 -7.42
C SER A 109 -2.77 9.29 -6.08
N ILE A 110 -1.68 9.91 -5.64
CA ILE A 110 -1.67 10.74 -4.43
C ILE A 110 -2.67 11.87 -4.55
N LEU A 111 -2.66 12.59 -5.68
CA LEU A 111 -3.58 13.70 -5.91
C LEU A 111 -5.05 13.25 -5.84
N VAL A 112 -5.40 12.17 -6.56
CA VAL A 112 -6.79 11.70 -6.59
C VAL A 112 -7.22 11.11 -5.25
N MET A 113 -6.35 10.37 -4.56
CA MET A 113 -6.62 9.90 -3.20
C MET A 113 -6.88 11.06 -2.23
N GLN A 114 -6.17 12.18 -2.35
CA GLN A 114 -6.42 13.37 -1.53
C GLN A 114 -7.78 14.00 -1.88
N LEU A 115 -8.10 14.17 -3.16
CA LEU A 115 -9.38 14.74 -3.61
C LEU A 115 -10.59 13.88 -3.17
N THR A 116 -10.44 12.57 -3.13
CA THR A 116 -11.50 11.63 -2.74
C THR A 116 -11.53 11.31 -1.26
N LEU A 117 -10.61 11.88 -0.48
CA LEU A 117 -10.46 11.60 0.95
C LEU A 117 -10.25 10.09 1.24
N THR A 118 -9.45 9.44 0.39
CA THR A 118 -9.09 8.01 0.49
C THR A 118 -7.59 7.80 0.59
N LEU A 119 -6.86 8.80 1.10
CA LEU A 119 -5.41 8.74 1.15
C LEU A 119 -4.94 7.52 1.96
N HIS A 120 -4.23 6.62 1.28
CA HIS A 120 -3.64 5.41 1.81
C HIS A 120 -2.23 5.25 1.22
N PRO A 121 -1.17 5.50 1.98
CA PRO A 121 0.20 5.51 1.43
C PRO A 121 0.60 4.24 0.67
N PRO A 122 0.22 3.02 1.10
CA PRO A 122 0.51 1.81 0.33
C PRO A 122 -0.15 1.76 -1.06
N GLY A 123 -1.20 2.55 -1.30
CA GLY A 123 -1.78 2.73 -2.63
C GLY A 123 -0.76 3.26 -3.65
N GLY A 124 0.20 4.10 -3.23
CA GLY A 124 1.29 4.53 -4.10
C GLY A 124 2.12 3.36 -4.65
N ALA A 125 2.39 2.36 -3.82
CA ALA A 125 3.03 1.13 -4.27
C ALA A 125 2.15 0.34 -5.25
N THR A 126 0.84 0.32 -5.06
CA THR A 126 -0.11 -0.31 -6.00
C THR A 126 -0.07 0.36 -7.38
N ALA A 127 -0.05 1.68 -7.44
CA ALA A 127 0.11 2.41 -8.71
C ALA A 127 1.43 2.07 -9.39
N LEU A 128 2.51 1.95 -8.61
CA LEU A 128 3.82 1.56 -9.11
C LEU A 128 3.82 0.14 -9.66
N ILE A 129 3.22 -0.83 -8.95
CA ILE A 129 3.08 -2.22 -9.40
C ILE A 129 2.35 -2.31 -10.74
N ALA A 130 1.28 -1.55 -10.92
CA ALA A 130 0.53 -1.52 -12.16
C ALA A 130 1.34 -0.99 -13.37
N VAL A 131 2.44 -0.25 -13.13
CA VAL A 131 3.33 0.27 -14.17
C VAL A 131 4.53 -0.64 -14.41
N ILE A 132 5.20 -1.11 -13.34
CA ILE A 132 6.47 -1.84 -13.45
C ILE A 132 6.32 -3.35 -13.25
N GLY A 133 5.09 -3.83 -13.03
CA GLY A 133 4.80 -5.25 -12.88
C GLY A 133 5.13 -6.06 -14.13
N THR A 134 5.07 -7.37 -14.00
CA THR A 134 5.32 -8.30 -15.13
C THR A 134 4.22 -8.21 -16.19
N PRO A 135 4.44 -8.81 -17.36
CA PRO A 135 3.39 -8.92 -18.37
C PRO A 135 2.08 -9.49 -17.85
N GLN A 136 2.12 -10.42 -16.89
CA GLN A 136 0.93 -10.99 -16.28
C GLN A 136 0.07 -9.93 -15.55
N ILE A 137 0.70 -9.00 -14.82
CA ILE A 137 -0.04 -7.86 -14.23
C ILE A 137 -0.63 -6.96 -15.31
N HIS A 138 0.12 -6.70 -16.37
CA HIS A 138 -0.35 -5.85 -17.46
C HIS A 138 -1.51 -6.49 -18.24
N ASP A 139 -1.52 -7.82 -18.38
CA ASP A 139 -2.58 -8.58 -19.04
C ASP A 139 -3.91 -8.57 -18.24
N LEU A 140 -3.85 -8.42 -16.90
CA LEU A 140 -5.05 -8.20 -16.09
C LEU A 140 -5.76 -6.90 -16.46
N GLY A 141 -5.04 -5.88 -16.88
CA GLY A 141 -5.61 -4.59 -17.27
C GLY A 141 -6.40 -3.95 -16.14
N TYR A 142 -7.71 -3.75 -16.35
CA TYR A 142 -8.63 -3.21 -15.34
C TYR A 142 -9.45 -4.29 -14.63
N PHE A 143 -9.23 -5.57 -14.93
CA PHE A 143 -9.97 -6.71 -14.41
C PHE A 143 -9.08 -7.69 -13.66
#